data_64f116009860728e0b62cb8605f6f3df
#
_entry.id   64f116009860728e0b62cb8605f6f3df
#
_cell.length_a   1.000
_cell.length_b   1.000
_cell.length_c   1.000
_cell.angle_alpha   90.00
_cell.angle_beta   90.00
_cell.angle_gamma   90.00
#
_symmetry.space_group_name_H-M   'P 1'
#
loop_
_entity.id
_entity.type
_entity.pdbx_description
1 polymer ?
#
loop_
_entity_poly.entity_id
_entity_poly.type
_entity_poly.pdbx_seq_one_letter_code
_entity_poly.pdbx_strand_id
1 'polypeptide(L)'
;LYAVHAVDNKPEHKTLAVVAVADGEGITEILKGCGSDIVLSGGQTMNTPSEDFVNAFRSLNADRIVVLPDNDNITQTAVQAAEICGIKNKVDVLPTRSVLEGYYALAMGSPDIEDPDERIEQMKIGAGAITTVSVTQAVRDYTHGEYSCKKGDFIGVVGKTLVSDENDAETALIKAIEKIDDLEDKSTVIILTGADVSDDRRERLDALLERVGAHFPQKSTSEWCGVFGNLEILDPRW
;
A
#
# COMPACT_ATOMS: atom_id res chain seq x y z
N LEU A 1 37.22 -3.38 -39.14
CA LEU A 1 35.95 -4.05 -38.70
C LEU A 1 35.95 -4.08 -37.19
N TYR A 2 35.25 -3.15 -36.57
CA TYR A 2 34.99 -3.22 -35.12
C TYR A 2 33.73 -4.05 -34.92
N ALA A 3 33.91 -5.21 -34.28
CA ALA A 3 32.79 -6.02 -33.81
C ALA A 3 32.11 -5.23 -32.67
N VAL A 4 30.93 -4.74 -32.91
CA VAL A 4 30.06 -4.23 -31.84
C VAL A 4 29.55 -5.49 -31.12
N HIS A 5 30.13 -5.80 -29.96
CA HIS A 5 29.54 -6.75 -29.07
C HIS A 5 28.22 -6.14 -28.56
N ALA A 6 27.11 -6.67 -29.07
CA ALA A 6 25.82 -6.44 -28.44
C ALA A 6 25.93 -6.98 -27.00
N VAL A 7 25.93 -6.10 -26.02
CA VAL A 7 25.78 -6.50 -24.63
C VAL A 7 24.37 -7.07 -24.54
N ASP A 8 24.29 -8.38 -24.37
CA ASP A 8 23.03 -9.10 -24.17
C ASP A 8 22.51 -8.70 -22.79
N ASN A 9 21.73 -7.63 -22.73
CA ASN A 9 21.24 -7.01 -21.51
C ASN A 9 20.01 -7.79 -21.01
N LYS A 10 20.17 -9.12 -20.86
CA LYS A 10 19.15 -9.91 -20.19
C LYS A 10 19.13 -9.49 -18.72
N PRO A 11 17.94 -9.25 -18.14
CA PRO A 11 17.82 -8.95 -16.73
C PRO A 11 18.47 -10.09 -15.91
N GLU A 12 19.11 -9.73 -14.82
CA GLU A 12 19.69 -10.66 -13.87
C GLU A 12 18.64 -11.66 -13.41
N HIS A 13 19.01 -12.94 -13.32
CA HIS A 13 18.12 -13.99 -12.86
C HIS A 13 17.88 -13.86 -11.34
N LYS A 14 16.62 -13.97 -10.94
CA LYS A 14 16.18 -13.94 -9.53
C LYS A 14 15.39 -15.21 -9.18
N THR A 15 15.56 -15.70 -7.97
CA THR A 15 14.70 -16.77 -7.45
C THR A 15 13.28 -16.26 -7.22
N LEU A 16 13.15 -15.02 -6.73
CA LEU A 16 11.89 -14.35 -6.50
C LEU A 16 11.97 -12.88 -6.93
N ALA A 17 11.10 -12.45 -7.83
CA ALA A 17 10.89 -11.06 -8.18
C ALA A 17 9.59 -10.54 -7.57
N VAL A 18 9.53 -9.24 -7.28
CA VAL A 18 8.34 -8.60 -6.69
C VAL A 18 7.84 -7.48 -7.60
N VAL A 19 6.54 -7.52 -7.89
CA VAL A 19 5.80 -6.47 -8.60
C VAL A 19 4.82 -5.87 -7.61
N ALA A 20 4.98 -4.59 -7.31
CA ALA A 20 4.04 -3.83 -6.49
C ALA A 20 3.20 -2.88 -7.36
N VAL A 21 2.09 -2.43 -6.82
CA VAL A 21 1.26 -1.39 -7.44
C VAL A 21 1.20 -0.21 -6.50
N ALA A 22 1.43 0.99 -7.02
CA ALA A 22 1.29 2.23 -6.26
C ALA A 22 1.12 3.43 -7.20
N ASP A 23 0.58 4.51 -6.67
CA ASP A 23 0.50 5.80 -7.35
C ASP A 23 1.26 6.86 -6.56
N GLY A 24 2.18 7.56 -7.23
CA GLY A 24 3.03 8.60 -6.69
C GLY A 24 4.52 8.24 -6.65
N GLU A 25 5.38 9.25 -6.92
CA GLU A 25 6.84 9.05 -7.00
C GLU A 25 7.43 8.61 -5.66
N GLY A 26 7.04 9.27 -4.57
CA GLY A 26 7.62 9.00 -3.24
C GLY A 26 7.39 7.56 -2.79
N ILE A 27 6.15 7.07 -2.87
CA ILE A 27 5.87 5.68 -2.49
C ILE A 27 6.50 4.67 -3.45
N THR A 28 6.58 5.01 -4.74
CA THR A 28 7.27 4.18 -5.73
C THR A 28 8.75 3.99 -5.37
N GLU A 29 9.45 5.05 -4.97
CA GLU A 29 10.84 4.97 -4.54
C GLU A 29 10.99 4.16 -3.25
N ILE A 30 10.08 4.32 -2.30
CA ILE A 30 10.06 3.56 -1.05
C ILE A 30 9.89 2.06 -1.33
N LEU A 31 8.89 1.67 -2.12
CA LEU A 31 8.64 0.26 -2.44
C LEU A 31 9.82 -0.37 -3.19
N LYS A 32 10.45 0.38 -4.11
CA LYS A 32 11.70 -0.07 -4.76
C LYS A 32 12.85 -0.21 -3.77
N GLY A 33 13.00 0.73 -2.85
CA GLY A 33 13.99 0.67 -1.78
C GLY A 33 13.80 -0.51 -0.83
N CYS A 34 12.56 -0.96 -0.65
CA CYS A 34 12.19 -2.15 0.14
C CYS A 34 12.30 -3.47 -0.64
N GLY A 35 12.74 -3.44 -1.91
CA GLY A 35 13.00 -4.64 -2.69
C GLY A 35 11.92 -5.03 -3.69
N SER A 36 11.03 -4.10 -4.09
CA SER A 36 10.19 -4.29 -5.26
C SER A 36 11.01 -4.11 -6.55
N ASP A 37 10.92 -5.06 -7.47
CA ASP A 37 11.61 -5.02 -8.75
C ASP A 37 10.93 -4.08 -9.74
N ILE A 38 9.61 -4.09 -9.73
CA ILE A 38 8.78 -3.24 -10.58
C ILE A 38 7.66 -2.66 -9.73
N VAL A 39 7.42 -1.37 -9.85
CA VAL A 39 6.22 -0.72 -9.32
C VAL A 39 5.40 -0.23 -10.51
N LEU A 40 4.20 -0.77 -10.65
CA LEU A 40 3.22 -0.38 -11.65
C LEU A 40 2.37 0.77 -11.11
N SER A 41 2.00 1.69 -11.99
CA SER A 41 1.08 2.77 -11.63
C SER A 41 -0.34 2.23 -11.48
N GLY A 42 -0.96 2.52 -10.34
CA GLY A 42 -2.31 2.12 -10.00
C GLY A 42 -2.58 2.25 -8.51
N GLY A 43 -3.81 2.01 -8.10
CA GLY A 43 -4.23 2.12 -6.71
C GLY A 43 -5.74 2.25 -6.58
N GLN A 44 -6.19 2.93 -5.53
CA GLN A 44 -7.62 3.04 -5.23
C GLN A 44 -8.42 3.82 -6.28
N THR A 45 -7.79 4.79 -6.94
CA THR A 45 -8.44 5.68 -7.92
C THR A 45 -8.25 5.26 -9.38
N MET A 46 -7.25 4.41 -9.65
CA MET A 46 -6.87 4.01 -10.99
C MET A 46 -6.50 2.53 -11.05
N ASN A 47 -7.24 1.75 -11.85
CA ASN A 47 -6.91 0.35 -12.07
C ASN A 47 -5.72 0.22 -13.03
N THR A 48 -4.73 -0.57 -12.63
CA THR A 48 -3.60 -0.93 -13.49
C THR A 48 -4.09 -1.80 -14.66
N PRO A 49 -3.80 -1.43 -15.92
CA PRO A 49 -4.17 -2.23 -17.08
C PRO A 49 -3.52 -3.63 -17.06
N SER A 50 -4.24 -4.63 -17.54
CA SER A 50 -3.73 -6.00 -17.65
C SER A 50 -2.46 -6.09 -18.52
N GLU A 51 -2.34 -5.21 -19.52
CA GLU A 51 -1.17 -5.12 -20.41
C GLU A 51 0.09 -4.73 -19.64
N ASP A 52 -0.01 -3.87 -18.65
CA ASP A 52 1.13 -3.43 -17.83
C ASP A 52 1.69 -4.59 -17.01
N PHE A 53 0.80 -5.41 -16.42
CA PHE A 53 1.22 -6.65 -15.76
C PHE A 53 1.87 -7.64 -16.73
N VAL A 54 1.29 -7.84 -17.92
CA VAL A 54 1.86 -8.71 -18.96
C VAL A 54 3.26 -8.25 -19.33
N ASN A 55 3.46 -6.94 -19.51
CA ASN A 55 4.76 -6.36 -19.86
C ASN A 55 5.74 -6.51 -18.69
N ALA A 56 5.32 -6.25 -17.45
CA ALA A 56 6.13 -6.46 -16.25
C ALA A 56 6.57 -7.92 -16.14
N PHE A 57 5.67 -8.88 -16.23
CA PHE A 57 6.00 -10.31 -16.13
C PHE A 57 6.98 -10.75 -17.22
N ARG A 58 6.84 -10.27 -18.45
CA ARG A 58 7.74 -10.59 -19.57
C ARG A 58 9.12 -9.97 -19.44
N SER A 59 9.22 -8.85 -18.74
CA SER A 59 10.51 -8.17 -18.53
C SER A 59 11.34 -8.79 -17.40
N LEU A 60 10.71 -9.56 -16.52
CA LEU A 60 11.36 -10.22 -15.39
C LEU A 60 11.98 -11.55 -15.80
N ASN A 61 13.21 -11.81 -15.30
CA ASN A 61 13.88 -13.09 -15.40
C ASN A 61 13.90 -13.75 -14.01
N ALA A 62 12.80 -14.38 -13.62
CA ALA A 62 12.64 -14.94 -12.29
C ALA A 62 11.99 -16.31 -12.32
N ASP A 63 12.30 -17.14 -11.31
CA ASP A 63 11.66 -18.44 -11.13
C ASP A 63 10.22 -18.28 -10.63
N ARG A 64 10.02 -17.33 -9.69
CA ARG A 64 8.72 -16.95 -9.13
C ARG A 64 8.55 -15.45 -9.11
N ILE A 65 7.31 -14.99 -9.12
CA ILE A 65 6.93 -13.59 -9.05
C ILE A 65 5.86 -13.43 -7.97
N VAL A 66 6.05 -12.47 -7.07
CA VAL A 66 5.02 -12.03 -6.13
C VAL A 66 4.43 -10.72 -6.62
N VAL A 67 3.11 -10.57 -6.54
CA VAL A 67 2.39 -9.35 -6.85
C VAL A 67 1.72 -8.80 -5.60
N LEU A 68 1.93 -7.52 -5.32
CA LEU A 68 1.29 -6.73 -4.25
C LEU A 68 0.37 -5.70 -4.92
N PRO A 69 -0.94 -6.01 -5.07
CA PRO A 69 -1.83 -5.25 -5.95
C PRO A 69 -2.47 -4.01 -5.31
N ASP A 70 -2.45 -3.88 -3.99
CA ASP A 70 -3.05 -2.77 -3.20
C ASP A 70 -4.56 -2.57 -3.32
N ASN A 71 -5.24 -3.36 -4.16
CA ASN A 71 -6.67 -3.26 -4.38
C ASN A 71 -7.25 -4.59 -4.86
N ASP A 72 -8.44 -4.94 -4.39
CA ASP A 72 -9.12 -6.19 -4.77
C ASP A 72 -9.39 -6.27 -6.29
N ASN A 73 -9.69 -5.14 -6.95
CA ASN A 73 -9.91 -5.09 -8.41
C ASN A 73 -8.62 -5.36 -9.19
N ILE A 74 -7.51 -4.82 -8.71
CA ILE A 74 -6.18 -5.01 -9.31
C ILE A 74 -5.71 -6.46 -9.10
N THR A 75 -6.06 -7.07 -7.97
CA THR A 75 -5.80 -8.50 -7.70
C THR A 75 -6.31 -9.38 -8.83
N GLN A 76 -7.54 -9.18 -9.27
CA GLN A 76 -8.13 -9.97 -10.37
C GLN A 76 -7.40 -9.71 -11.69
N THR A 77 -7.02 -8.47 -11.96
CA THR A 77 -6.28 -8.09 -13.17
C THR A 77 -4.91 -8.77 -13.23
N ALA A 78 -4.18 -8.80 -12.09
CA ALA A 78 -2.89 -9.48 -11.99
C ALA A 78 -3.01 -10.98 -12.24
N VAL A 79 -4.02 -11.64 -11.66
CA VAL A 79 -4.28 -13.07 -11.88
C VAL A 79 -4.58 -13.36 -13.37
N GLN A 80 -5.42 -12.55 -14.00
CA GLN A 80 -5.73 -12.70 -15.42
C GLN A 80 -4.49 -12.50 -16.31
N ALA A 81 -3.65 -11.52 -16.00
CA ALA A 81 -2.40 -11.27 -16.72
C ALA A 81 -1.45 -12.47 -16.63
N ALA A 82 -1.33 -13.10 -15.47
CA ALA A 82 -0.53 -14.30 -15.27
C ALA A 82 -1.06 -15.50 -16.11
N GLU A 83 -2.37 -15.63 -16.24
CA GLU A 83 -3.01 -16.63 -17.12
C GLU A 83 -2.70 -16.35 -18.59
N ILE A 84 -2.82 -15.10 -19.04
CA ILE A 84 -2.49 -14.68 -20.41
C ILE A 84 -1.03 -15.00 -20.76
N CYS A 85 -0.11 -14.79 -19.80
CA CYS A 85 1.31 -15.12 -19.97
C CYS A 85 1.61 -16.62 -19.89
N GLY A 86 0.67 -17.47 -19.48
CA GLY A 86 0.88 -18.91 -19.29
C GLY A 86 1.80 -19.24 -18.09
N ILE A 87 1.97 -18.31 -17.15
CA ILE A 87 2.86 -18.43 -15.98
C ILE A 87 2.11 -18.40 -14.64
N LYS A 88 0.82 -18.67 -14.65
CA LYS A 88 -0.03 -18.63 -13.44
C LYS A 88 0.56 -19.42 -12.26
N ASN A 89 1.19 -20.53 -12.53
CA ASN A 89 1.85 -21.38 -11.51
C ASN A 89 3.17 -20.83 -10.97
N LYS A 90 3.64 -19.70 -11.50
CA LYS A 90 4.84 -18.99 -11.06
C LYS A 90 4.53 -17.65 -10.40
N VAL A 91 3.27 -17.23 -10.40
CA VAL A 91 2.83 -15.92 -9.87
C VAL A 91 1.98 -16.11 -8.65
N ASP A 92 2.46 -15.58 -7.54
CA ASP A 92 1.74 -15.50 -6.26
C ASP A 92 1.18 -14.09 -6.10
N VAL A 93 -0.13 -13.92 -6.16
CA VAL A 93 -0.77 -12.64 -5.90
C VAL A 93 -1.19 -12.58 -4.43
N LEU A 94 -0.50 -11.74 -3.65
CA LEU A 94 -0.86 -11.46 -2.26
C LEU A 94 -1.97 -10.41 -2.25
N PRO A 95 -3.12 -10.68 -1.64
CA PRO A 95 -4.28 -9.79 -1.73
C PRO A 95 -4.13 -8.58 -0.77
N THR A 96 -3.09 -7.76 -1.00
CA THR A 96 -2.93 -6.47 -0.32
C THR A 96 -4.02 -5.51 -0.78
N ARG A 97 -4.58 -4.74 0.16
CA ARG A 97 -5.70 -3.81 -0.08
C ARG A 97 -5.30 -2.36 0.02
N SER A 98 -4.11 -2.11 0.53
CA SER A 98 -3.53 -0.78 0.64
C SER A 98 -2.03 -0.82 0.37
N VAL A 99 -1.49 0.31 -0.02
CA VAL A 99 -0.05 0.47 -0.24
C VAL A 99 0.75 0.22 1.04
N LEU A 100 0.15 0.48 2.21
CA LEU A 100 0.78 0.19 3.51
C LEU A 100 0.87 -1.31 3.78
N GLU A 101 -0.14 -2.10 3.41
CA GLU A 101 -0.06 -3.56 3.48
C GLU A 101 1.06 -4.08 2.57
N GLY A 102 1.18 -3.54 1.35
CA GLY A 102 2.26 -3.87 0.42
C GLY A 102 3.64 -3.47 0.94
N TYR A 103 3.77 -2.26 1.49
CA TYR A 103 5.00 -1.79 2.12
C TYR A 103 5.44 -2.71 3.27
N TYR A 104 4.52 -3.06 4.17
CA TYR A 104 4.87 -3.88 5.32
C TYR A 104 5.13 -5.34 4.93
N ALA A 105 4.47 -5.84 3.88
CA ALA A 105 4.81 -7.11 3.26
C ALA A 105 6.27 -7.12 2.79
N LEU A 106 6.71 -6.08 2.07
CA LEU A 106 8.10 -5.94 1.62
C LEU A 106 9.08 -5.82 2.79
N ALA A 107 8.74 -5.05 3.82
CA ALA A 107 9.58 -4.86 5.00
C ALA A 107 9.83 -6.17 5.77
N MET A 108 8.79 -7.02 5.89
CA MET A 108 8.92 -8.34 6.52
C MET A 108 9.53 -9.38 5.59
N GLY A 109 9.25 -9.32 4.30
CA GLY A 109 9.82 -10.18 3.27
C GLY A 109 11.14 -9.64 2.72
N SER A 110 12.12 -9.37 3.61
CA SER A 110 13.44 -8.83 3.24
C SER A 110 14.07 -9.59 2.07
N PRO A 111 14.74 -8.88 1.13
CA PRO A 111 15.54 -9.52 0.09
C PRO A 111 16.65 -10.46 0.61
N ASP A 112 17.04 -10.32 1.87
CA ASP A 112 18.06 -11.18 2.50
C ASP A 112 17.53 -12.60 2.81
N ILE A 113 16.23 -12.84 2.72
CA ILE A 113 15.64 -14.17 2.87
C ILE A 113 15.82 -14.90 1.55
N GLU A 114 16.72 -15.89 1.53
CA GLU A 114 17.11 -16.61 0.30
C GLU A 114 16.00 -17.57 -0.18
N ASP A 115 15.27 -18.21 0.74
CA ASP A 115 14.20 -19.14 0.40
C ASP A 115 12.95 -18.40 -0.05
N PRO A 116 12.48 -18.59 -1.31
CA PRO A 116 11.31 -17.88 -1.82
C PRO A 116 10.02 -18.18 -1.06
N ASP A 117 9.84 -19.41 -0.57
CA ASP A 117 8.63 -19.80 0.15
C ASP A 117 8.59 -19.13 1.53
N GLU A 118 9.73 -19.12 2.23
CA GLU A 118 9.88 -18.41 3.50
C GLU A 118 9.66 -16.90 3.31
N ARG A 119 10.26 -16.32 2.28
CA ARG A 119 10.09 -14.88 1.97
C ARG A 119 8.64 -14.51 1.70
N ILE A 120 7.93 -15.31 0.90
CA ILE A 120 6.50 -15.11 0.61
C ILE A 120 5.67 -15.23 1.90
N GLU A 121 5.98 -16.19 2.77
CA GLU A 121 5.27 -16.35 4.03
C GLU A 121 5.49 -15.15 4.97
N GLN A 122 6.71 -14.63 5.06
CA GLN A 122 6.97 -13.40 5.81
C GLN A 122 6.24 -12.19 5.22
N MET A 123 6.14 -12.09 3.89
CA MET A 123 5.34 -11.05 3.23
C MET A 123 3.85 -11.16 3.62
N LYS A 124 3.28 -12.37 3.66
CA LYS A 124 1.88 -12.57 4.08
C LYS A 124 1.66 -12.16 5.52
N ILE A 125 2.59 -12.56 6.41
CA ILE A 125 2.55 -12.16 7.83
C ILE A 125 2.59 -10.64 7.94
N GLY A 126 3.50 -9.97 7.20
CA GLY A 126 3.61 -8.53 7.17
C GLY A 126 2.32 -7.85 6.72
N ALA A 127 1.77 -8.24 5.57
CA ALA A 127 0.51 -7.69 5.07
C ALA A 127 -0.64 -7.86 6.07
N GLY A 128 -0.71 -9.02 6.75
CA GLY A 128 -1.74 -9.31 7.74
C GLY A 128 -1.57 -8.59 9.08
N ALA A 129 -0.39 -8.05 9.39
CA ALA A 129 -0.11 -7.36 10.65
C ALA A 129 -0.55 -5.88 10.64
N ILE A 130 -0.88 -5.33 9.48
CA ILE A 130 -1.27 -3.93 9.32
C ILE A 130 -2.79 -3.76 9.48
N THR A 131 -3.19 -2.78 10.29
CA THR A 131 -4.55 -2.25 10.30
C THR A 131 -4.54 -0.92 9.54
N THR A 132 -5.20 -0.88 8.37
CA THR A 132 -5.26 0.32 7.55
C THR A 132 -6.42 1.20 7.98
N VAL A 133 -6.11 2.47 8.23
CA VAL A 133 -7.08 3.55 8.42
C VAL A 133 -6.94 4.52 7.27
N SER A 134 -8.04 4.83 6.61
CA SER A 134 -8.07 5.80 5.52
C SER A 134 -9.01 6.95 5.88
N VAL A 135 -8.58 8.18 5.59
CA VAL A 135 -9.43 9.37 5.71
C VAL A 135 -9.55 10.03 4.36
N THR A 136 -10.77 10.25 3.92
CA THR A 136 -11.06 10.88 2.62
C THR A 136 -12.24 11.82 2.70
N GLN A 137 -12.40 12.66 1.68
CA GLN A 137 -13.56 13.54 1.56
C GLN A 137 -14.68 12.86 0.79
N ALA A 138 -15.90 12.86 1.34
CA ALA A 138 -17.07 12.29 0.68
C ALA A 138 -17.39 13.06 -0.61
N VAL A 139 -17.43 12.37 -1.76
CA VAL A 139 -17.77 12.99 -3.06
C VAL A 139 -19.27 13.08 -3.30
N ARG A 140 -20.08 12.43 -2.48
CA ARG A 140 -21.54 12.44 -2.53
C ARG A 140 -22.11 12.18 -1.14
N ASP A 141 -23.38 12.50 -0.97
CA ASP A 141 -24.13 12.10 0.22
C ASP A 141 -24.23 10.58 0.27
N TYR A 142 -23.97 10.01 1.43
CA TYR A 142 -23.97 8.56 1.63
C TYR A 142 -24.44 8.22 3.04
N THR A 143 -25.26 7.17 3.17
CA THR A 143 -25.69 6.64 4.46
C THR A 143 -25.42 5.16 4.51
N HIS A 144 -24.73 4.72 5.54
CA HIS A 144 -24.45 3.29 5.79
C HIS A 144 -24.44 3.02 7.29
N GLY A 145 -25.35 2.17 7.74
CA GLY A 145 -25.49 1.85 9.16
C GLY A 145 -25.82 3.10 9.99
N GLU A 146 -24.99 3.40 10.96
CA GLU A 146 -25.13 4.56 11.86
C GLU A 146 -24.53 5.85 11.29
N TYR A 147 -23.79 5.77 10.19
CA TYR A 147 -23.09 6.90 9.60
C TYR A 147 -23.84 7.49 8.42
N SER A 148 -23.92 8.81 8.40
CA SER A 148 -24.56 9.58 7.34
C SER A 148 -23.73 10.79 7.01
N CYS A 149 -22.91 10.71 5.97
CA CYS A 149 -22.07 11.81 5.53
C CYS A 149 -22.69 12.58 4.38
N LYS A 150 -22.38 13.86 4.30
CA LYS A 150 -22.70 14.73 3.16
C LYS A 150 -21.48 14.87 2.26
N LYS A 151 -21.73 15.22 1.01
CA LYS A 151 -20.66 15.58 0.10
C LYS A 151 -19.80 16.70 0.71
N GLY A 152 -18.49 16.42 0.80
CA GLY A 152 -17.52 17.35 1.37
C GLY A 152 -17.11 17.04 2.81
N ASP A 153 -17.85 16.22 3.54
CA ASP A 153 -17.48 15.76 4.88
C ASP A 153 -16.26 14.83 4.79
N PHE A 154 -15.46 14.79 5.86
CA PHE A 154 -14.36 13.85 5.96
C PHE A 154 -14.83 12.56 6.60
N ILE A 155 -14.58 11.45 5.92
CA ILE A 155 -14.94 10.11 6.39
C ILE A 155 -13.70 9.33 6.76
N GLY A 156 -13.77 8.62 7.89
CA GLY A 156 -12.75 7.68 8.32
C GLY A 156 -13.22 6.23 8.11
N VAL A 157 -12.33 5.43 7.54
CA VAL A 157 -12.59 4.03 7.21
C VAL A 157 -11.51 3.17 7.85
N VAL A 158 -11.89 2.11 8.57
CA VAL A 158 -10.98 1.08 9.07
C VAL A 158 -11.20 -0.19 8.25
N GLY A 159 -10.18 -0.59 7.49
CA GLY A 159 -10.32 -1.67 6.51
C GLY A 159 -11.38 -1.33 5.46
N LYS A 160 -12.59 -1.93 5.56
CA LYS A 160 -13.74 -1.67 4.68
C LYS A 160 -14.92 -1.02 5.40
N THR A 161 -14.77 -0.69 6.67
CA THR A 161 -15.87 -0.20 7.51
C THR A 161 -15.76 1.30 7.70
N LEU A 162 -16.82 2.03 7.32
CA LEU A 162 -16.97 3.44 7.66
C LEU A 162 -17.18 3.57 9.16
N VAL A 163 -16.33 4.34 9.84
CA VAL A 163 -16.29 4.43 11.31
C VAL A 163 -16.35 5.87 11.83
N SER A 164 -16.18 6.86 10.97
CA SER A 164 -16.38 8.27 11.35
C SER A 164 -16.80 9.12 10.15
N ASP A 165 -17.56 10.18 10.41
CA ASP A 165 -17.88 11.25 9.49
C ASP A 165 -17.77 12.59 10.22
N GLU A 166 -16.95 13.51 9.72
CA GLU A 166 -16.56 14.71 10.43
C GLU A 166 -16.38 15.91 9.48
N ASN A 167 -16.34 17.10 10.06
CA ASN A 167 -16.13 18.33 9.29
C ASN A 167 -14.66 18.56 8.93
N ASP A 168 -13.72 17.85 9.57
CA ASP A 168 -12.28 17.95 9.31
C ASP A 168 -11.62 16.58 9.34
N ALA A 169 -10.50 16.46 8.60
CA ALA A 169 -9.80 15.20 8.41
C ALA A 169 -9.11 14.72 9.68
N GLU A 170 -8.59 15.64 10.50
CA GLU A 170 -7.87 15.34 11.72
C GLU A 170 -8.79 14.68 12.75
N THR A 171 -10.01 15.22 12.92
CA THR A 171 -11.02 14.62 13.80
C THR A 171 -11.50 13.28 13.26
N ALA A 172 -11.70 13.17 11.94
CA ALA A 172 -12.09 11.91 11.30
C ALA A 172 -11.03 10.82 11.54
N LEU A 173 -9.74 11.18 11.44
CA LEU A 173 -8.63 10.26 11.68
C LEU A 173 -8.58 9.79 13.13
N ILE A 174 -8.67 10.72 14.10
CA ILE A 174 -8.66 10.36 15.54
C ILE A 174 -9.78 9.38 15.84
N LYS A 175 -11.00 9.73 15.43
CA LYS A 175 -12.17 8.88 15.70
C LYS A 175 -12.08 7.51 15.01
N ALA A 176 -11.47 7.46 13.84
CA ALA A 176 -11.23 6.19 13.15
C ALA A 176 -10.19 5.34 13.89
N ILE A 177 -9.10 5.94 14.39
CA ILE A 177 -8.09 5.24 15.19
C ILE A 177 -8.71 4.69 16.49
N GLU A 178 -9.55 5.47 17.18
CA GLU A 178 -10.24 5.04 18.41
C GLU A 178 -11.19 3.85 18.21
N LYS A 179 -11.54 3.53 16.95
CA LYS A 179 -12.38 2.37 16.59
C LYS A 179 -11.59 1.10 16.26
N ILE A 180 -10.27 1.14 16.39
CA ILE A 180 -9.43 -0.05 16.21
C ILE A 180 -9.51 -0.88 17.49
N ASP A 181 -10.03 -2.10 17.39
CA ASP A 181 -10.28 -2.98 18.57
C ASP A 181 -9.00 -3.39 19.29
N ASP A 182 -7.89 -3.57 18.55
CA ASP A 182 -6.58 -4.01 19.06
C ASP A 182 -5.55 -2.87 19.09
N LEU A 183 -6.00 -1.64 19.28
CA LEU A 183 -5.13 -0.45 19.24
C LEU A 183 -3.99 -0.52 20.25
N GLU A 184 -4.23 -1.09 21.45
CA GLU A 184 -3.25 -1.24 22.51
C GLU A 184 -2.09 -2.19 22.14
N ASP A 185 -2.35 -3.13 21.24
CA ASP A 185 -1.36 -4.09 20.74
C ASP A 185 -0.51 -3.52 19.61
N LYS A 186 -0.91 -2.37 19.02
CA LYS A 186 -0.16 -1.72 17.94
C LYS A 186 1.06 -0.99 18.47
N SER A 187 2.17 -1.18 17.82
CA SER A 187 3.45 -0.64 18.25
C SER A 187 3.96 0.52 17.37
N THR A 188 3.42 0.67 16.18
CA THR A 188 3.89 1.65 15.19
C THR A 188 2.70 2.23 14.44
N VAL A 189 2.75 3.54 14.18
CA VAL A 189 1.82 4.23 13.29
C VAL A 189 2.60 4.78 12.12
N ILE A 190 2.13 4.51 10.90
CA ILE A 190 2.70 5.04 9.67
C ILE A 190 1.61 5.89 9.01
N ILE A 191 1.92 7.15 8.71
CA ILE A 191 1.00 8.04 7.99
C ILE A 191 1.58 8.33 6.61
N LEU A 192 0.78 8.04 5.58
CA LEU A 192 1.04 8.48 4.21
C LEU A 192 0.15 9.69 3.92
N THR A 193 0.75 10.79 3.45
CA THR A 193 -0.01 12.00 3.08
C THR A 193 0.02 12.20 1.57
N GLY A 194 -1.09 12.72 1.00
CA GLY A 194 -1.21 13.08 -0.40
C GLY A 194 -0.29 14.23 -0.83
N ALA A 195 0.05 14.26 -2.12
CA ALA A 195 0.81 15.37 -2.70
C ALA A 195 0.07 16.72 -2.58
N ASP A 196 -1.25 16.67 -2.43
CA ASP A 196 -2.14 17.82 -2.25
C ASP A 196 -2.28 18.29 -0.78
N VAL A 197 -1.69 17.54 0.18
CA VAL A 197 -1.67 17.93 1.59
C VAL A 197 -0.68 19.08 1.80
N SER A 198 -1.18 20.25 2.20
CA SER A 198 -0.35 21.43 2.46
C SER A 198 0.60 21.23 3.65
N ASP A 199 1.71 21.97 3.68
CA ASP A 199 2.69 21.90 4.78
C ASP A 199 2.07 22.23 6.13
N ASP A 200 1.18 23.24 6.20
CA ASP A 200 0.42 23.60 7.41
C ASP A 200 -0.45 22.43 7.92
N ARG A 201 -0.95 21.62 7.03
CA ARG A 201 -1.73 20.42 7.39
C ARG A 201 -0.82 19.28 7.85
N ARG A 202 0.38 19.16 7.28
CA ARG A 202 1.40 18.19 7.75
C ARG A 202 1.86 18.52 9.16
N GLU A 203 2.13 19.78 9.47
CA GLU A 203 2.49 20.22 10.84
C GLU A 203 1.37 19.88 11.84
N ARG A 204 0.10 20.02 11.46
CA ARG A 204 -1.03 19.59 12.30
C ARG A 204 -1.10 18.09 12.48
N LEU A 205 -0.75 17.30 11.47
CA LEU A 205 -0.67 15.84 11.58
C LEU A 205 0.45 15.42 12.51
N ASP A 206 1.59 16.10 12.53
CA ASP A 206 2.68 15.83 13.47
C ASP A 206 2.23 16.08 14.91
N ALA A 207 1.56 17.21 15.18
CA ALA A 207 0.98 17.48 16.50
C ALA A 207 -0.13 16.46 16.88
N LEU A 208 -0.83 15.93 15.89
CA LEU A 208 -1.81 14.86 16.09
C LEU A 208 -1.14 13.54 16.48
N LEU A 209 -0.04 13.18 15.81
CA LEU A 209 0.76 11.99 16.14
C LEU A 209 1.25 12.02 17.58
N GLU A 210 1.68 13.18 18.09
CA GLU A 210 2.05 13.34 19.50
C GLU A 210 0.86 13.03 20.42
N ARG A 211 -0.35 13.45 20.05
CA ARG A 211 -1.57 13.16 20.81
C ARG A 211 -2.00 11.69 20.73
N VAL A 212 -1.92 11.11 19.56
CA VAL A 212 -2.16 9.66 19.37
C VAL A 212 -1.09 8.88 20.13
N GLY A 213 0.17 9.30 20.04
CA GLY A 213 1.28 8.70 20.78
C GLY A 213 1.11 8.71 22.30
N ALA A 214 0.40 9.69 22.85
CA ALA A 214 0.03 9.69 24.27
C ALA A 214 -0.90 8.54 24.67
N HIS A 215 -1.61 7.93 23.71
CA HIS A 215 -2.41 6.72 23.92
C HIS A 215 -1.57 5.43 23.80
N PHE A 216 -0.29 5.53 23.40
CA PHE A 216 0.68 4.44 23.36
C PHE A 216 1.77 4.64 24.43
N PRO A 217 1.49 4.42 25.72
CA PRO A 217 2.33 4.88 26.85
C PRO A 217 3.71 4.22 26.96
N GLN A 218 4.08 3.32 26.07
CA GLN A 218 5.33 2.57 26.16
C GLN A 218 6.41 2.94 25.14
N LYS A 219 6.25 4.00 24.32
CA LYS A 219 7.22 4.30 23.25
C LYS A 219 7.71 5.74 23.24
N SER A 220 9.03 5.88 23.04
CA SER A 220 9.68 7.16 22.84
C SER A 220 9.29 7.76 21.49
N THR A 221 9.06 9.07 21.43
CA THR A 221 8.74 9.85 20.22
C THR A 221 9.81 9.76 19.10
N SER A 222 10.96 9.14 19.36
CA SER A 222 12.05 8.94 18.39
C SER A 222 11.86 7.77 17.43
N GLU A 223 10.84 6.93 17.62
CA GLU A 223 10.53 5.78 16.75
C GLU A 223 9.44 6.06 15.71
N TRP A 224 9.01 7.31 15.57
CA TRP A 224 8.01 7.72 14.60
C TRP A 224 8.66 7.92 13.23
N CYS A 225 8.50 6.98 12.34
CA CYS A 225 8.92 7.14 10.94
C CYS A 225 7.74 7.70 10.15
N GLY A 226 7.76 9.00 9.88
CA GLY A 226 6.82 9.64 8.97
C GLY A 226 7.20 9.34 7.53
N VAL A 227 6.44 8.49 6.84
CA VAL A 227 6.57 8.29 5.40
C VAL A 227 5.58 9.23 4.71
N PHE A 228 6.10 10.24 4.00
CA PHE A 228 5.32 11.25 3.30
C PHE A 228 5.10 10.83 1.84
N GLY A 229 3.92 10.42 1.53
CA GLY A 229 3.43 10.19 0.17
C GLY A 229 1.92 9.99 0.21
N ASN A 230 1.18 10.59 -0.66
CA ASN A 230 -0.28 10.57 -0.83
C ASN A 230 -1.14 10.07 0.34
N LEU A 231 -2.03 10.94 0.87
CA LEU A 231 -3.21 10.47 1.60
C LEU A 231 -4.02 9.64 0.61
N GLU A 232 -4.13 8.34 0.83
CA GLU A 232 -4.92 7.49 -0.04
C GLU A 232 -6.38 7.94 0.05
N ILE A 233 -6.80 8.71 -0.95
CA ILE A 233 -8.19 9.14 -1.08
C ILE A 233 -8.93 7.92 -1.61
N LEU A 234 -9.63 7.22 -0.75
CA LEU A 234 -10.56 6.19 -1.19
C LEU A 234 -11.59 6.83 -2.11
N ASP A 235 -11.61 6.41 -3.37
CA ASP A 235 -12.69 6.75 -4.29
C ASP A 235 -13.97 6.10 -3.75
N PRO A 236 -14.98 6.89 -3.36
CA PRO A 236 -16.21 6.37 -2.75
C PRO A 236 -17.17 5.75 -3.79
N ARG A 237 -16.63 5.07 -4.78
CA ARG A 237 -17.42 4.25 -5.71
C ARG A 237 -17.70 2.86 -5.16
N TRP A 238 -18.05 2.81 -3.88
CA TRP A 238 -18.63 1.63 -3.23
C TRP A 238 -20.15 1.66 -3.31
#